data_76958ab92516b47490ff4f3f25c757a4
#
_entry.id   76958ab92516b47490ff4f3f25c757a4
#
_cell.length_a   1.000
_cell.length_b   1.000
_cell.length_c   1.000
_cell.angle_alpha   90.00
_cell.angle_beta   90.00
_cell.angle_gamma   90.00
#
_symmetry.space_group_name_H-M   'P 1'
#
loop_
_entity.id
_entity.type
_entity.pdbx_description
1 polymer ?
#
loop_
_entity_poly.entity_id
_entity_poly.type
_entity_poly.pdbx_seq_one_letter_code
_entity_poly.pdbx_strand_id
1 'polypeptide(L)'
;MDMSEYLSMGDAARLLGVTKARISQLAASGTLVCDIVGGRKLVEYNSAIAYQKVRKRGRRPAADVGCKFTLMSADYEVARVSFDPTREFPFEIAEVLDAQRMPFGTCSSSSPTVNKRELNVWWSHRSVPDVRPGLVSRYRELGIASGIEVPVRCLGLSLSDCYWLRPAECDG
;
A
#
# COMPACT_ATOMS: atom_id res chain seq x y z
N MET A 1 -29.81 1.39 -30.76
CA MET A 1 -28.67 1.55 -29.86
C MET A 1 -29.22 2.10 -28.54
N ASP A 2 -29.12 1.31 -27.51
CA ASP A 2 -29.68 1.66 -26.21
C ASP A 2 -28.73 2.68 -25.54
N MET A 3 -29.20 3.93 -25.37
CA MET A 3 -28.39 5.02 -24.78
C MET A 3 -28.07 4.78 -23.27
N SER A 4 -28.65 3.74 -22.66
CA SER A 4 -28.38 3.34 -21.27
C SER A 4 -26.97 2.71 -21.07
N GLU A 5 -26.27 2.33 -22.13
CA GLU A 5 -24.95 1.70 -22.09
C GLU A 5 -23.79 2.70 -22.10
N TYR A 6 -24.06 4.00 -22.20
CA TYR A 6 -23.02 5.02 -22.32
C TYR A 6 -23.13 6.09 -21.23
N LEU A 7 -22.01 6.52 -20.73
CA LEU A 7 -21.86 7.58 -19.74
C LEU A 7 -21.23 8.83 -20.36
N SER A 8 -21.70 10.01 -19.94
CA SER A 8 -20.94 11.22 -20.23
C SER A 8 -19.56 11.19 -19.53
N MET A 9 -18.59 11.95 -20.03
CA MET A 9 -17.27 12.09 -19.38
C MET A 9 -17.39 12.56 -17.92
N GLY A 10 -18.43 13.34 -17.61
CA GLY A 10 -18.73 13.83 -16.26
C GLY A 10 -19.31 12.76 -15.36
N ASP A 11 -20.22 11.94 -15.88
CA ASP A 11 -20.84 10.85 -15.12
C ASP A 11 -19.84 9.72 -14.88
N ALA A 12 -19.01 9.39 -15.87
CA ALA A 12 -17.90 8.45 -15.70
C ALA A 12 -16.90 8.95 -14.64
N ALA A 13 -16.62 10.25 -14.61
CA ALA A 13 -15.75 10.83 -13.58
C ALA A 13 -16.35 10.69 -12.17
N ARG A 14 -17.66 10.94 -12.01
CA ARG A 14 -18.38 10.75 -10.76
C ARG A 14 -18.41 9.27 -10.34
N LEU A 15 -18.76 8.37 -11.25
CA LEU A 15 -18.81 6.91 -11.01
C LEU A 15 -17.46 6.35 -10.56
N LEU A 16 -16.36 6.81 -11.18
CA LEU A 16 -15.02 6.33 -10.89
C LEU A 16 -14.31 7.12 -9.77
N GLY A 17 -14.90 8.20 -9.26
CA GLY A 17 -14.30 9.06 -8.23
C GLY A 17 -12.97 9.69 -8.69
N VAL A 18 -12.92 10.17 -9.94
CA VAL A 18 -11.75 10.83 -10.56
C VAL A 18 -12.14 12.12 -11.26
N THR A 19 -11.17 12.93 -11.68
CA THR A 19 -11.43 14.15 -12.46
C THR A 19 -11.76 13.83 -13.92
N LYS A 20 -12.47 14.73 -14.61
CA LYS A 20 -12.73 14.62 -16.06
C LYS A 20 -11.43 14.53 -16.88
N ALA A 21 -10.38 15.26 -16.47
CA ALA A 21 -9.06 15.19 -17.10
C ALA A 21 -8.48 13.77 -17.02
N ARG A 22 -8.65 13.11 -15.88
CA ARG A 22 -8.21 11.71 -15.71
C ARG A 22 -8.99 10.75 -16.60
N ILE A 23 -10.31 10.94 -16.76
CA ILE A 23 -11.10 10.14 -17.71
C ILE A 23 -10.59 10.32 -19.14
N SER A 24 -10.27 11.55 -19.55
CA SER A 24 -9.71 11.81 -20.88
C SER A 24 -8.37 11.09 -21.10
N GLN A 25 -7.49 11.05 -20.09
CA GLN A 25 -6.23 10.30 -20.15
C GLN A 25 -6.46 8.79 -20.26
N LEU A 26 -7.40 8.24 -19.49
CA LEU A 26 -7.74 6.81 -19.52
C LEU A 26 -8.36 6.40 -20.85
N ALA A 27 -9.17 7.29 -21.46
CA ALA A 27 -9.70 7.11 -22.80
C ALA A 27 -8.61 7.19 -23.88
N ALA A 28 -7.66 8.11 -23.74
CA ALA A 28 -6.55 8.26 -24.68
C ALA A 28 -5.56 7.07 -24.62
N SER A 29 -5.38 6.48 -23.43
CA SER A 29 -4.55 5.27 -23.24
C SER A 29 -5.25 3.97 -23.61
N GLY A 30 -6.51 4.00 -24.08
CA GLY A 30 -7.29 2.79 -24.39
C GLY A 30 -7.74 1.99 -23.17
N THR A 31 -7.52 2.50 -21.95
CA THR A 31 -7.94 1.85 -20.70
C THR A 31 -9.46 1.89 -20.51
N LEU A 32 -10.12 2.93 -21.02
CA LEU A 32 -11.57 3.04 -21.09
C LEU A 32 -11.99 3.05 -22.55
N VAL A 33 -12.98 2.23 -22.87
CA VAL A 33 -13.61 2.23 -24.21
C VAL A 33 -14.52 3.44 -24.31
N CYS A 34 -14.36 4.21 -25.38
CA CYS A 34 -15.10 5.42 -25.63
C CYS A 34 -15.56 5.47 -27.08
N ASP A 35 -16.80 5.91 -27.28
CA ASP A 35 -17.39 6.13 -28.59
C ASP A 35 -17.81 7.59 -28.80
N ILE A 36 -17.96 7.98 -30.05
CA ILE A 36 -18.51 9.29 -30.45
C ILE A 36 -19.94 9.10 -30.88
N VAL A 37 -20.88 9.46 -30.03
CA VAL A 37 -22.30 9.37 -30.29
C VAL A 37 -22.88 10.80 -30.35
N GLY A 38 -23.50 11.17 -31.49
CA GLY A 38 -24.05 12.53 -31.68
C GLY A 38 -23.03 13.65 -31.54
N GLY A 39 -21.77 13.43 -31.94
CA GLY A 39 -20.68 14.41 -31.84
C GLY A 39 -20.11 14.58 -30.40
N ARG A 40 -20.56 13.79 -29.46
CA ARG A 40 -20.06 13.79 -28.05
C ARG A 40 -19.30 12.53 -27.75
N LYS A 41 -18.13 12.66 -27.10
CA LYS A 41 -17.35 11.52 -26.62
C LYS A 41 -18.00 10.96 -25.36
N LEU A 42 -18.42 9.70 -25.42
CA LEU A 42 -19.07 8.97 -24.33
C LEU A 42 -18.20 7.78 -23.92
N VAL A 43 -18.29 7.40 -22.66
CA VAL A 43 -17.57 6.24 -22.09
C VAL A 43 -18.54 5.08 -22.00
N GLU A 44 -18.15 3.90 -22.46
CA GLU A 44 -18.94 2.69 -22.30
C GLU A 44 -19.08 2.31 -20.82
N TYR A 45 -20.31 2.09 -20.37
CA TYR A 45 -20.62 1.79 -18.96
C TYR A 45 -19.90 0.53 -18.47
N ASN A 46 -19.93 -0.55 -19.26
CA ASN A 46 -19.29 -1.82 -18.89
C ASN A 46 -17.78 -1.68 -18.75
N SER A 47 -17.15 -0.90 -19.62
CA SER A 47 -15.72 -0.56 -19.55
C SER A 47 -15.39 0.21 -18.26
N ALA A 48 -16.23 1.19 -17.88
CA ALA A 48 -16.07 1.94 -16.64
C ALA A 48 -16.21 1.04 -15.41
N ILE A 49 -17.21 0.15 -15.38
CA ILE A 49 -17.40 -0.83 -14.28
C ILE A 49 -16.24 -1.84 -14.21
N ALA A 50 -15.78 -2.34 -15.35
CA ALA A 50 -14.62 -3.24 -15.40
C ALA A 50 -13.37 -2.55 -14.83
N TYR A 51 -13.10 -1.31 -15.23
CA TYR A 51 -12.01 -0.50 -14.68
C TYR A 51 -12.17 -0.27 -13.17
N GLN A 52 -13.39 0.02 -12.68
CA GLN A 52 -13.65 0.18 -11.26
C GLN A 52 -13.38 -1.10 -10.47
N LYS A 53 -13.77 -2.28 -11.00
CA LYS A 53 -13.52 -3.59 -10.38
C LYS A 53 -12.02 -3.89 -10.32
N VAL A 54 -11.28 -3.63 -11.40
CA VAL A 54 -9.81 -3.80 -11.43
C VAL A 54 -9.14 -2.85 -10.44
N ARG A 55 -9.57 -1.58 -10.40
CA ARG A 55 -9.08 -0.58 -9.46
C ARG A 55 -9.39 -0.94 -8.00
N LYS A 56 -10.58 -1.47 -7.71
CA LYS A 56 -10.94 -1.99 -6.37
C LYS A 56 -10.15 -3.25 -6.01
N ARG A 57 -9.86 -4.13 -6.98
CA ARG A 57 -9.01 -5.31 -6.76
C ARG A 57 -7.53 -4.94 -6.59
N GLY A 58 -7.05 -3.93 -7.32
CA GLY A 58 -5.70 -3.38 -7.17
C GLY A 58 -5.53 -2.50 -5.93
N ARG A 59 -6.63 -1.96 -5.41
CA ARG A 59 -6.70 -1.34 -4.11
C ARG A 59 -7.02 -2.42 -3.07
N ARG A 60 -6.08 -3.33 -2.83
CA ARG A 60 -5.97 -3.84 -1.46
C ARG A 60 -5.90 -2.58 -0.60
N PRO A 61 -6.69 -2.48 0.48
CA PRO A 61 -6.65 -1.30 1.34
C PRO A 61 -5.17 -1.00 1.56
N ALA A 62 -4.76 0.24 1.28
CA ALA A 62 -3.50 0.76 1.78
C ALA A 62 -3.43 0.23 3.20
N ALA A 63 -2.38 -0.55 3.50
CA ALA A 63 -2.27 -1.27 4.76
C ALA A 63 -2.87 -0.35 5.80
N ASP A 64 -3.95 -0.77 6.45
CA ASP A 64 -4.86 0.12 7.19
C ASP A 64 -4.00 1.13 7.93
N VAL A 65 -4.22 2.42 7.69
CA VAL A 65 -3.45 3.47 8.32
C VAL A 65 -3.48 3.16 9.81
N GLY A 66 -2.33 2.63 10.35
CA GLY A 66 -2.26 2.13 11.72
C GLY A 66 -2.41 0.61 11.90
N CYS A 67 -2.06 -0.23 10.90
CA CYS A 67 -1.96 -1.68 11.13
C CYS A 67 -1.08 -1.97 12.33
N LYS A 68 -1.63 -2.72 13.28
CA LYS A 68 -0.91 -3.16 14.48
C LYS A 68 -0.36 -4.56 14.26
N PHE A 69 0.88 -4.76 14.67
CA PHE A 69 1.57 -6.05 14.58
C PHE A 69 2.32 -6.34 15.87
N THR A 70 2.65 -7.59 16.09
CA THR A 70 3.68 -7.99 17.04
C THR A 70 4.95 -8.30 16.24
N LEU A 71 6.05 -7.60 16.54
CA LEU A 71 7.37 -7.96 16.05
C LEU A 71 7.82 -9.22 16.75
N MET A 72 8.15 -10.23 15.96
CA MET A 72 8.63 -11.51 16.40
C MET A 72 10.12 -11.65 16.08
N SER A 73 10.86 -12.37 16.93
CA SER A 73 12.20 -12.89 16.64
C SER A 73 12.15 -14.40 16.80
N ALA A 74 12.16 -15.13 15.71
CA ALA A 74 11.76 -16.55 15.66
C ALA A 74 10.38 -16.73 16.33
N ASP A 75 10.30 -17.46 17.44
CA ASP A 75 9.06 -17.72 18.17
C ASP A 75 8.81 -16.77 19.36
N TYR A 76 9.68 -15.78 19.58
CA TYR A 76 9.59 -14.85 20.70
C TYR A 76 8.92 -13.53 20.30
N GLU A 77 8.00 -13.06 21.13
CA GLU A 77 7.43 -11.71 21.00
C GLU A 77 8.45 -10.67 21.48
N VAL A 78 8.78 -9.72 20.61
CA VAL A 78 9.83 -8.72 20.87
C VAL A 78 9.26 -7.36 21.17
N ALA A 79 8.29 -6.92 20.38
CA ALA A 79 7.66 -5.62 20.53
C ALA A 79 6.27 -5.56 19.86
N ARG A 80 5.42 -4.68 20.36
CA ARG A 80 4.21 -4.28 19.66
C ARG A 80 4.51 -3.09 18.78
N VAL A 81 4.13 -3.20 17.50
CA VAL A 81 4.51 -2.24 16.47
C VAL A 81 3.30 -1.77 15.68
N SER A 82 3.40 -0.57 15.12
CA SER A 82 2.46 -0.04 14.16
C SER A 82 3.18 0.43 12.91
N PHE A 83 2.49 0.37 11.78
CA PHE A 83 3.01 0.84 10.51
C PHE A 83 2.04 1.85 9.90
N ASP A 84 2.55 3.05 9.58
CA ASP A 84 1.83 4.12 8.91
C ASP A 84 2.73 4.71 7.81
N PRO A 85 2.49 4.38 6.53
CA PRO A 85 3.32 4.82 5.42
C PRO A 85 3.29 6.34 5.18
N THR A 86 2.39 7.07 5.84
CA THR A 86 2.26 8.53 5.69
C THR A 86 3.18 9.32 6.61
N ARG A 87 3.80 8.66 7.60
CA ARG A 87 4.68 9.30 8.57
C ARG A 87 6.13 9.35 8.10
N GLU A 88 6.87 10.31 8.63
CA GLU A 88 8.33 10.42 8.44
C GLU A 88 9.05 9.14 8.90
N PHE A 89 8.60 8.55 10.02
CA PHE A 89 9.04 7.26 10.53
C PHE A 89 7.86 6.29 10.45
N PRO A 90 7.70 5.59 9.32
CA PRO A 90 6.54 4.74 9.07
C PRO A 90 6.39 3.57 10.04
N PHE A 91 7.49 3.06 10.59
CA PHE A 91 7.51 1.93 11.51
C PHE A 91 7.76 2.43 12.93
N GLU A 92 6.79 2.26 13.81
CA GLU A 92 6.84 2.72 15.20
C GLU A 92 6.64 1.57 16.17
N ILE A 93 7.36 1.61 17.29
CA ILE A 93 7.16 0.70 18.42
C ILE A 93 6.22 1.36 19.44
N ALA A 94 5.12 0.68 19.74
CA ALA A 94 4.19 1.07 20.76
C ALA A 94 4.64 0.56 22.15
N GLU A 95 5.24 -0.66 22.20
CA GLU A 95 5.66 -1.29 23.43
C GLU A 95 6.83 -2.25 23.16
N VAL A 96 7.86 -2.23 23.98
CA VAL A 96 8.97 -3.19 23.95
C VAL A 96 8.66 -4.30 24.95
N LEU A 97 8.56 -5.53 24.47
CA LEU A 97 8.29 -6.73 25.28
C LEU A 97 9.59 -7.42 25.71
N ASP A 98 10.56 -7.48 24.79
CA ASP A 98 11.88 -8.06 25.06
C ASP A 98 12.99 -7.18 24.44
N ALA A 99 13.60 -6.35 25.27
CA ALA A 99 14.66 -5.42 24.84
C ALA A 99 15.94 -6.13 24.37
N GLN A 100 16.22 -7.34 24.86
CA GLN A 100 17.43 -8.08 24.51
C GLN A 100 17.34 -8.67 23.09
N ARG A 101 16.11 -8.92 22.62
CA ARG A 101 15.83 -9.45 21.29
C ARG A 101 15.42 -8.39 20.28
N MET A 102 15.54 -7.11 20.63
CA MET A 102 15.32 -6.04 19.67
C MET A 102 16.37 -6.07 18.54
N PRO A 103 16.05 -5.62 17.33
CA PRO A 103 17.02 -5.50 16.24
C PRO A 103 18.22 -4.68 16.70
N PHE A 104 19.43 -5.11 16.30
CA PHE A 104 20.69 -4.51 16.76
C PHE A 104 20.69 -2.99 16.49
N GLY A 105 21.12 -2.23 17.51
CA GLY A 105 21.23 -0.77 17.45
C GLY A 105 19.90 -0.02 17.64
N THR A 106 18.75 -0.70 17.61
CA THR A 106 17.43 -0.03 17.73
C THR A 106 17.03 0.26 19.18
N CYS A 107 17.60 -0.48 20.14
CA CYS A 107 17.37 -0.30 21.56
C CYS A 107 18.71 -0.33 22.33
N SER A 108 18.82 0.48 23.37
CA SER A 108 19.97 0.45 24.25
C SER A 108 19.78 -0.63 25.33
N SER A 109 20.83 -1.40 25.63
CA SER A 109 20.82 -2.37 26.71
C SER A 109 20.60 -1.76 28.11
N SER A 110 20.87 -0.45 28.23
CA SER A 110 20.75 0.31 29.48
C SER A 110 19.43 1.09 29.61
N SER A 111 18.65 1.19 28.52
CA SER A 111 17.37 1.91 28.52
C SER A 111 16.42 1.28 27.50
N PRO A 112 15.16 1.06 27.87
CA PRO A 112 14.13 0.56 26.93
C PRO A 112 13.74 1.59 25.88
N THR A 113 14.47 2.69 25.76
CA THR A 113 14.20 3.75 24.81
C THR A 113 14.59 3.31 23.40
N VAL A 114 13.63 3.26 22.52
CA VAL A 114 13.84 2.87 21.13
C VAL A 114 14.36 4.06 20.33
N ASN A 115 15.44 3.86 19.59
CA ASN A 115 15.90 4.81 18.61
C ASN A 115 15.06 4.67 17.32
N LYS A 116 14.09 5.57 17.14
CA LYS A 116 13.17 5.57 15.99
C LYS A 116 13.90 5.61 14.65
N ARG A 117 15.00 6.37 14.56
CA ARG A 117 15.79 6.49 13.32
C ARG A 117 16.43 5.16 12.96
N GLU A 118 17.14 4.54 13.90
CA GLU A 118 17.83 3.26 13.69
C GLU A 118 16.82 2.14 13.39
N LEU A 119 15.65 2.16 14.04
CA LEU A 119 14.58 1.24 13.75
C LEU A 119 14.09 1.37 12.30
N ASN A 120 13.89 2.59 11.81
CA ASN A 120 13.43 2.81 10.45
C ASN A 120 14.53 2.55 9.41
N VAL A 121 15.82 2.78 9.75
CA VAL A 121 16.96 2.35 8.93
C VAL A 121 16.97 0.82 8.81
N TRP A 122 16.87 0.09 9.92
CA TRP A 122 16.77 -1.37 9.92
C TRP A 122 15.58 -1.86 9.08
N TRP A 123 14.42 -1.20 9.21
CA TRP A 123 13.23 -1.54 8.42
C TRP A 123 13.43 -1.26 6.93
N SER A 124 14.07 -0.13 6.58
CA SER A 124 14.32 0.24 5.19
C SER A 124 15.24 -0.74 4.46
N HIS A 125 16.17 -1.39 5.16
CA HIS A 125 17.05 -2.42 4.58
C HIS A 125 16.29 -3.67 4.15
N ARG A 126 15.06 -3.86 4.59
CA ARG A 126 14.15 -4.94 4.18
C ARG A 126 13.34 -4.56 2.95
N SER A 127 13.28 -3.29 2.60
CA SER A 127 12.56 -2.80 1.44
C SER A 127 13.42 -2.86 0.18
N VAL A 128 12.75 -3.00 -0.96
CA VAL A 128 13.42 -2.92 -2.26
C VAL A 128 13.47 -1.45 -2.67
N PRO A 129 14.67 -0.90 -2.99
CA PRO A 129 14.79 0.50 -3.39
C PRO A 129 13.92 0.83 -4.62
N ASP A 130 13.15 1.91 -4.54
CA ASP A 130 12.24 2.37 -5.59
C ASP A 130 12.96 2.79 -6.89
N VAL A 131 14.28 2.95 -6.84
CA VAL A 131 15.13 3.35 -7.99
C VAL A 131 15.31 2.24 -9.03
N ARG A 132 14.87 1.01 -8.77
CA ARG A 132 14.98 -0.07 -9.76
C ARG A 132 14.04 0.19 -10.95
N PRO A 133 14.55 0.13 -12.20
CA PRO A 133 13.71 0.31 -13.39
C PRO A 133 12.51 -0.65 -13.40
N GLY A 134 11.33 -0.11 -13.73
CA GLY A 134 10.08 -0.88 -13.81
C GLY A 134 9.40 -1.22 -12.49
N LEU A 135 10.06 -1.03 -11.35
CA LEU A 135 9.51 -1.41 -10.05
C LEU A 135 8.33 -0.52 -9.64
N VAL A 136 8.42 0.78 -9.90
CA VAL A 136 7.33 1.75 -9.62
C VAL A 136 6.05 1.39 -10.37
N SER A 137 6.17 0.94 -11.62
CA SER A 137 5.02 0.46 -12.41
C SER A 137 4.41 -0.78 -11.78
N ARG A 138 5.26 -1.72 -11.33
CA ARG A 138 4.82 -2.95 -10.67
C ARG A 138 4.15 -2.67 -9.33
N TYR A 139 4.69 -1.76 -8.54
CA TYR A 139 4.05 -1.33 -7.28
C TYR A 139 2.67 -0.74 -7.53
N ARG A 140 2.53 0.10 -8.57
CA ARG A 140 1.24 0.69 -8.94
C ARG A 140 0.21 -0.37 -9.33
N GLU A 141 0.61 -1.39 -10.08
CA GLU A 141 -0.23 -2.54 -10.44
C GLU A 141 -0.71 -3.30 -9.19
N LEU A 142 0.16 -3.45 -8.20
CA LEU A 142 -0.12 -4.14 -6.95
C LEU A 142 -0.81 -3.25 -5.90
N GLY A 143 -1.06 -1.98 -6.20
CA GLY A 143 -1.63 -1.02 -5.25
C GLY A 143 -0.71 -0.71 -4.06
N ILE A 144 0.61 -0.77 -4.28
CA ILE A 144 1.65 -0.42 -3.31
C ILE A 144 2.09 1.02 -3.59
N ALA A 145 2.11 1.89 -2.56
CA ALA A 145 2.48 3.28 -2.74
C ALA A 145 4.01 3.45 -2.82
N SER A 146 4.78 2.67 -2.06
CA SER A 146 6.24 2.71 -2.03
C SER A 146 6.85 1.39 -1.60
N GLY A 147 8.14 1.21 -1.85
CA GLY A 147 8.88 0.00 -1.47
C GLY A 147 8.89 -0.29 0.03
N ILE A 148 8.68 0.72 0.87
CA ILE A 148 8.66 0.58 2.33
C ILE A 148 7.43 -0.21 2.85
N GLU A 149 6.36 -0.29 2.04
CA GLU A 149 5.17 -1.10 2.35
C GLU A 149 5.37 -2.60 2.04
N VAL A 150 6.30 -2.92 1.15
CA VAL A 150 6.52 -4.31 0.69
C VAL A 150 6.81 -5.25 1.87
N PRO A 151 7.73 -4.91 2.80
CA PRO A 151 7.98 -5.77 3.94
C PRO A 151 6.75 -6.03 4.80
N VAL A 152 5.88 -5.02 5.02
CA VAL A 152 4.64 -5.21 5.80
C VAL A 152 3.72 -6.20 5.13
N ARG A 153 3.56 -6.11 3.81
CA ARG A 153 2.73 -7.05 3.03
C ARG A 153 3.27 -8.47 3.00
N CYS A 154 4.58 -8.61 3.19
CA CYS A 154 5.28 -9.90 3.33
C CYS A 154 5.46 -10.30 4.81
N LEU A 155 4.71 -9.70 5.75
CA LEU A 155 4.82 -9.94 7.18
C LEU A 155 6.25 -9.74 7.73
N GLY A 156 7.01 -8.83 7.16
CA GLY A 156 8.35 -8.51 7.57
C GLY A 156 9.39 -9.59 7.30
N LEU A 157 9.04 -10.67 6.59
CA LEU A 157 9.96 -11.78 6.33
C LEU A 157 11.19 -11.30 5.54
N SER A 158 12.37 -11.74 5.98
CA SER A 158 13.66 -11.45 5.36
C SER A 158 14.52 -12.72 5.37
N LEU A 159 15.43 -12.82 4.40
CA LEU A 159 16.42 -13.91 4.36
C LEU A 159 17.67 -13.58 5.21
N SER A 160 17.78 -12.36 5.71
CA SER A 160 18.97 -11.88 6.42
C SER A 160 18.90 -12.02 7.94
N ASP A 161 17.71 -12.22 8.49
CA ASP A 161 17.49 -12.34 9.93
C ASP A 161 16.22 -13.15 10.26
N CYS A 162 15.93 -13.33 11.56
CA CYS A 162 14.80 -14.12 12.04
C CYS A 162 13.58 -13.28 12.47
N TYR A 163 13.55 -11.98 12.11
CA TYR A 163 12.43 -11.13 12.49
C TYR A 163 11.28 -11.22 11.47
N TRP A 164 10.06 -11.20 12.00
CA TRP A 164 8.83 -11.17 11.21
C TRP A 164 7.69 -10.47 11.97
N LEU A 165 6.61 -10.16 11.28
CA LEU A 165 5.45 -9.48 11.85
C LEU A 165 4.28 -10.46 11.96
N ARG A 166 3.80 -10.66 13.18
CA ARG A 166 2.52 -11.33 13.42
C ARG A 166 1.43 -10.26 13.44
N PRO A 167 0.39 -10.35 12.58
CA PRO A 167 -0.75 -9.45 12.67
C PRO A 167 -1.36 -9.49 14.07
N ALA A 168 -1.72 -8.32 14.62
CA ALA A 168 -2.53 -8.29 15.82
C ALA A 168 -3.89 -8.90 15.48
N GLU A 169 -4.40 -9.79 16.34
CA GLU A 169 -5.76 -10.27 16.23
C GLU A 169 -6.69 -9.06 16.32
N CYS A 170 -7.53 -8.87 15.30
CA CYS A 170 -8.60 -7.90 15.40
C CYS A 170 -9.60 -8.51 16.40
N ASP A 171 -9.67 -7.94 17.60
CA ASP A 171 -10.76 -8.22 18.51
C ASP A 171 -12.06 -7.87 17.76
N GLY A 172 -12.84 -8.93 17.40
CA GLY A 172 -14.08 -8.85 16.66
C GLY A 172 -15.23 -8.28 17.50
#